data_925c01ce27a2d3460f9c7c930a7f2604
#
_entry.id   925c01ce27a2d3460f9c7c930a7f2604
#
_cell.length_a   1.000
_cell.length_b   1.000
_cell.length_c   1.000
_cell.angle_alpha   90.00
_cell.angle_beta   90.00
_cell.angle_gamma   90.00
#
_symmetry.space_group_name_H-M   'P 1'
#
loop_
_entity.id
_entity.type
_entity.pdbx_description
1 polymer ?
#
loop_
_entity_poly.entity_id
_entity_poly.type
_entity_poly.pdbx_seq_one_letter_code
_entity_poly.pdbx_strand_id
1 'polypeptide(L)'
;MKFRSHASLFLLLSSILPFAPAFAAEKAFYQGRNVTFLINFAAGGPTDIEGRIVARHLAKHVPGNPTIVVQNMAGAGGVTGINFLGEAAKRDGLTLGYFTGPYNHQMMKSPTLRVDLMKVPFIASVQGVTVCYIRSDVPPGIKKPTDIVKAERFRAGGLSFDSNKDLRFRLAFDVLGVKYDYVTGYNSSNDARLAVQRNEIQYHDENIPGYRGVVEQQLVKPGIVTPLYYHDLISPDGAMRKSPDFPELSSFTEVYTQIFGKAPTGIKYEALKAANMASQNMNRVALLRPHRRPRRSRRCVKLSPCWQRMKNFSAKR
;
A
#
# COMPACT_ATOMS: atom_id res chain seq x y z
N MET A 1 55.20 64.38 63.41
CA MET A 1 54.50 64.30 62.14
C MET A 1 54.47 62.83 61.76
N LYS A 2 53.33 62.19 61.79
CA LYS A 2 53.14 60.74 61.52
C LYS A 2 52.48 60.59 60.14
N PHE A 3 53.22 60.01 59.19
CA PHE A 3 52.65 59.61 57.90
C PHE A 3 51.99 58.24 58.03
N ARG A 4 50.70 58.14 57.71
CA ARG A 4 49.96 56.84 57.56
C ARG A 4 49.94 56.48 56.12
N SER A 5 50.55 55.34 55.80
CA SER A 5 50.49 54.67 54.52
C SER A 5 49.20 53.86 54.40
N HIS A 6 48.41 54.10 53.34
CA HIS A 6 47.23 53.29 52.98
C HIS A 6 47.63 52.35 51.87
N ALA A 7 47.73 51.09 52.21
CA ALA A 7 47.89 50.01 51.20
C ALA A 7 46.53 49.64 50.64
N SER A 8 46.33 49.95 49.39
CA SER A 8 45.13 49.53 48.65
C SER A 8 45.29 48.12 48.17
N LEU A 9 44.53 47.18 48.69
CA LEU A 9 44.44 45.76 48.26
C LEU A 9 43.51 45.66 47.06
N PHE A 10 44.09 45.47 45.86
CA PHE A 10 43.33 45.13 44.63
C PHE A 10 42.91 43.67 44.64
N LEU A 11 41.65 43.38 44.86
CA LEU A 11 41.07 42.05 44.71
C LEU A 11 40.84 41.76 43.20
N LEU A 12 41.68 40.97 42.61
CA LEU A 12 41.46 40.39 41.25
C LEU A 12 40.36 39.33 41.36
N LEU A 13 39.12 39.68 41.00
CA LEU A 13 38.01 38.76 40.84
C LEU A 13 38.15 38.07 39.49
N SER A 14 38.81 36.90 39.46
CA SER A 14 38.95 36.04 38.29
C SER A 14 37.59 35.41 38.00
N SER A 15 36.82 35.91 37.03
CA SER A 15 35.56 35.36 36.56
C SER A 15 35.83 34.03 35.80
N ILE A 16 35.66 32.90 36.48
CA ILE A 16 35.60 31.57 35.89
C ILE A 16 34.27 31.48 35.16
N LEU A 17 34.26 31.78 33.85
CA LEU A 17 33.13 31.45 32.98
C LEU A 17 33.04 29.92 32.84
N PRO A 18 31.92 29.30 33.18
CA PRO A 18 31.78 27.86 32.94
C PRO A 18 31.80 27.62 31.43
N PHE A 19 32.83 26.93 30.97
CA PHE A 19 32.91 26.40 29.60
C PHE A 19 31.91 25.26 29.48
N ALA A 20 30.64 25.61 29.14
CA ALA A 20 29.65 24.62 28.82
C ALA A 20 30.08 23.94 27.52
N PRO A 21 30.31 22.58 27.50
CA PRO A 21 30.65 21.89 26.27
C PRO A 21 29.45 22.08 25.32
N ALA A 22 29.67 22.78 24.22
CA ALA A 22 28.73 22.85 23.11
C ALA A 22 28.61 21.42 22.54
N PHE A 23 27.62 20.65 23.01
CA PHE A 23 27.22 19.41 22.36
C PHE A 23 26.76 19.80 20.97
N ALA A 24 27.65 19.67 19.99
CA ALA A 24 27.28 19.77 18.59
C ALA A 24 26.15 18.77 18.35
N ALA A 25 24.94 19.28 18.10
CA ALA A 25 23.77 18.45 17.81
C ALA A 25 24.12 17.51 16.67
N GLU A 26 24.16 16.19 16.94
CA GLU A 26 24.52 15.18 15.93
C GLU A 26 23.59 15.37 14.74
N LYS A 27 24.17 15.66 13.56
CA LYS A 27 23.41 15.90 12.34
C LYS A 27 22.51 14.70 12.06
N ALA A 28 21.20 14.94 11.89
CA ALA A 28 20.25 13.89 11.61
C ALA A 28 20.67 13.10 10.36
N PHE A 29 20.60 11.76 10.42
CA PHE A 29 21.11 10.88 9.35
C PHE A 29 20.56 11.25 7.95
N TYR A 30 19.32 11.66 7.87
CA TYR A 30 18.66 11.99 6.59
C TYR A 30 18.82 13.46 6.17
N GLN A 31 19.42 14.31 6.97
CA GLN A 31 19.54 15.74 6.67
C GLN A 31 20.35 15.99 5.39
N GLY A 32 19.73 16.70 4.44
CA GLY A 32 20.33 17.01 3.13
C GLY A 32 20.50 15.78 2.22
N ARG A 33 19.79 14.69 2.47
CA ARG A 33 19.85 13.47 1.65
C ARG A 33 18.55 13.26 0.88
N ASN A 34 18.69 12.62 -0.28
CA ASN A 34 17.57 12.10 -1.04
C ASN A 34 17.26 10.66 -0.59
N VAL A 35 15.99 10.38 -0.32
CA VAL A 35 15.49 9.04 -0.04
C VAL A 35 14.67 8.57 -1.24
N THR A 36 15.07 7.47 -1.85
CA THR A 36 14.28 6.83 -2.92
C THR A 36 13.09 6.11 -2.30
N PHE A 37 11.89 6.48 -2.75
CA PHE A 37 10.63 5.84 -2.38
C PHE A 37 10.17 4.98 -3.57
N LEU A 38 10.54 3.69 -3.52
CA LEU A 38 10.35 2.75 -4.61
C LEU A 38 8.94 2.18 -4.59
N ILE A 39 8.22 2.28 -5.69
CA ILE A 39 6.88 1.73 -5.90
C ILE A 39 6.96 0.61 -6.93
N ASN A 40 6.39 -0.55 -6.62
CA ASN A 40 6.49 -1.76 -7.44
C ASN A 40 5.47 -1.87 -8.59
N PHE A 41 4.74 -0.79 -8.90
CA PHE A 41 3.81 -0.70 -10.03
C PHE A 41 4.03 0.59 -10.82
N ALA A 42 3.51 0.61 -12.05
CA ALA A 42 3.58 1.78 -12.92
C ALA A 42 2.81 2.99 -12.35
N ALA A 43 3.15 4.17 -12.82
CA ALA A 43 2.54 5.42 -12.42
C ALA A 43 1.03 5.48 -12.72
N GLY A 44 0.27 6.24 -11.93
CA GLY A 44 -1.17 6.45 -12.09
C GLY A 44 -2.05 5.32 -11.55
N GLY A 45 -1.47 4.20 -11.12
CA GLY A 45 -2.21 3.15 -10.42
C GLY A 45 -2.40 3.45 -8.93
N PRO A 46 -3.26 2.68 -8.22
CA PRO A 46 -3.58 2.93 -6.81
C PRO A 46 -2.36 2.96 -5.89
N THR A 47 -1.36 2.12 -6.16
CA THR A 47 -0.11 2.10 -5.37
C THR A 47 0.70 3.38 -5.55
N ASP A 48 0.75 3.91 -6.78
CA ASP A 48 1.45 5.14 -7.08
C ASP A 48 0.74 6.37 -6.49
N ILE A 49 -0.59 6.46 -6.65
CA ILE A 49 -1.41 7.55 -6.10
C ILE A 49 -1.22 7.64 -4.57
N GLU A 50 -1.40 6.52 -3.88
CA GLU A 50 -1.23 6.45 -2.43
C GLU A 50 0.21 6.69 -2.01
N GLY A 51 1.18 6.07 -2.71
CA GLY A 51 2.60 6.20 -2.41
C GLY A 51 3.09 7.64 -2.52
N ARG A 52 2.60 8.43 -3.48
CA ARG A 52 2.93 9.86 -3.59
C ARG A 52 2.33 10.70 -2.47
N ILE A 53 1.13 10.35 -1.99
CA ILE A 53 0.54 10.98 -0.80
C ILE A 53 1.40 10.68 0.42
N VAL A 54 1.73 9.40 0.64
CA VAL A 54 2.59 8.97 1.75
C VAL A 54 3.96 9.65 1.69
N ALA A 55 4.61 9.68 0.54
CA ALA A 55 5.93 10.29 0.35
C ALA A 55 5.94 11.77 0.73
N ARG A 56 4.94 12.55 0.29
CA ARG A 56 4.81 13.99 0.64
C ARG A 56 4.69 14.23 2.14
N HIS A 57 3.96 13.37 2.85
CA HIS A 57 3.79 13.51 4.29
C HIS A 57 4.96 12.91 5.07
N LEU A 58 5.55 11.82 4.59
CA LEU A 58 6.67 11.14 5.25
C LEU A 58 7.86 12.07 5.48
N ALA A 59 8.22 12.89 4.49
CA ALA A 59 9.35 13.81 4.56
C ALA A 59 9.30 14.68 5.82
N LYS A 60 8.12 15.17 6.20
CA LYS A 60 7.88 16.05 7.36
C LYS A 60 8.09 15.36 8.71
N HIS A 61 8.07 14.04 8.73
CA HIS A 61 8.16 13.23 9.95
C HIS A 61 9.48 12.46 10.08
N VAL A 62 10.36 12.57 9.08
CA VAL A 62 11.70 11.96 9.13
C VAL A 62 12.69 12.98 9.67
N PRO A 63 13.46 12.67 10.76
CA PRO A 63 14.48 13.56 11.28
C PRO A 63 15.47 13.98 10.20
N GLY A 64 15.63 15.28 9.99
CA GLY A 64 16.48 15.85 8.95
C GLY A 64 15.73 16.24 7.68
N ASN A 65 14.41 16.05 7.62
CA ASN A 65 13.52 16.45 6.50
C ASN A 65 14.13 16.13 5.11
N PRO A 66 14.38 14.84 4.79
CA PRO A 66 14.99 14.47 3.51
C PRO A 66 14.07 14.80 2.34
N THR A 67 14.66 14.98 1.17
CA THR A 67 13.89 14.95 -0.08
C THR A 67 13.47 13.51 -0.38
N ILE A 68 12.16 13.27 -0.55
CA ILE A 68 11.64 11.95 -0.95
C ILE A 68 11.44 11.94 -2.46
N VAL A 69 12.19 11.08 -3.16
CA VAL A 69 12.10 10.89 -4.62
C VAL A 69 11.33 9.62 -4.91
N VAL A 70 10.16 9.74 -5.52
CA VAL A 70 9.33 8.59 -5.91
C VAL A 70 9.87 7.99 -7.20
N GLN A 71 10.09 6.67 -7.21
CA GLN A 71 10.51 5.89 -8.36
C GLN A 71 9.58 4.70 -8.56
N ASN A 72 9.03 4.55 -9.77
CA ASN A 72 8.22 3.40 -10.15
C ASN A 72 9.08 2.32 -10.80
N MET A 73 8.87 1.05 -10.41
CA MET A 73 9.55 -0.11 -11.00
C MET A 73 8.55 -1.26 -11.11
N ALA A 74 7.78 -1.24 -12.19
CA ALA A 74 6.78 -2.24 -12.51
C ALA A 74 7.40 -3.50 -13.12
N GLY A 75 6.61 -4.56 -13.26
CA GLY A 75 6.94 -5.82 -13.93
C GLY A 75 6.71 -7.05 -13.05
N ALA A 76 6.37 -8.16 -13.67
CA ALA A 76 6.12 -9.45 -13.03
C ALA A 76 5.16 -9.35 -11.82
N GLY A 77 4.03 -8.66 -11.96
CA GLY A 77 3.08 -8.45 -10.85
C GLY A 77 3.64 -7.65 -9.67
N GLY A 78 4.68 -6.85 -9.89
CA GLY A 78 5.37 -6.05 -8.85
C GLY A 78 6.65 -6.69 -8.30
N VAL A 79 6.98 -7.94 -8.69
CA VAL A 79 8.16 -8.66 -8.18
C VAL A 79 9.47 -8.01 -8.62
N THR A 80 9.51 -7.34 -9.78
CA THR A 80 10.70 -6.62 -10.25
C THR A 80 11.19 -5.59 -9.22
N GLY A 81 10.31 -4.73 -8.72
CA GLY A 81 10.66 -3.74 -7.69
C GLY A 81 11.06 -4.38 -6.36
N ILE A 82 10.41 -5.50 -5.98
CA ILE A 82 10.73 -6.24 -4.76
C ILE A 82 12.15 -6.83 -4.84
N ASN A 83 12.47 -7.51 -5.94
CA ASN A 83 13.81 -8.07 -6.16
C ASN A 83 14.87 -6.96 -6.20
N PHE A 84 14.61 -5.85 -6.87
CA PHE A 84 15.52 -4.71 -6.87
C PHE A 84 15.82 -4.21 -5.45
N LEU A 85 14.78 -4.01 -4.61
CA LEU A 85 14.98 -3.61 -3.22
C LEU A 85 15.85 -4.62 -2.46
N GLY A 86 15.57 -5.89 -2.60
CA GLY A 86 16.26 -6.97 -1.88
C GLY A 86 17.70 -7.24 -2.38
N GLU A 87 17.99 -7.09 -3.65
CA GLU A 87 19.23 -7.51 -4.29
C GLU A 87 20.12 -6.34 -4.74
N ALA A 88 19.56 -5.36 -5.46
CA ALA A 88 20.31 -4.35 -6.21
C ALA A 88 20.37 -2.97 -5.55
N ALA A 89 19.33 -2.54 -4.80
CA ALA A 89 19.32 -1.24 -4.13
C ALA A 89 20.55 -1.10 -3.20
N LYS A 90 21.07 0.11 -3.06
CA LYS A 90 22.22 0.39 -2.17
C LYS A 90 21.86 0.08 -0.70
N ARG A 91 22.82 -0.49 0.04
CA ARG A 91 22.64 -0.82 1.47
C ARG A 91 23.00 0.36 2.38
N ASP A 92 22.58 1.54 2.02
CA ASP A 92 22.90 2.82 2.70
C ASP A 92 21.74 3.36 3.55
N GLY A 93 20.58 2.69 3.53
CA GLY A 93 19.38 3.11 4.27
C GLY A 93 18.60 4.26 3.60
N LEU A 94 18.90 4.54 2.33
CA LEU A 94 18.24 5.61 1.57
C LEU A 94 17.22 5.10 0.55
N THR A 95 16.95 3.79 0.50
CA THR A 95 15.91 3.21 -0.37
C THR A 95 14.85 2.56 0.49
N LEU A 96 13.61 3.05 0.37
CA LEU A 96 12.41 2.55 1.01
C LEU A 96 11.49 1.98 -0.06
N GLY A 97 11.06 0.72 0.08
CA GLY A 97 10.03 0.12 -0.77
C GLY A 97 8.64 0.37 -0.19
N TYR A 98 7.71 0.76 -1.06
CA TYR A 98 6.28 0.87 -0.76
C TYR A 98 5.52 0.00 -1.76
N PHE A 99 5.18 -1.21 -1.34
CA PHE A 99 4.81 -2.29 -2.24
C PHE A 99 3.41 -2.83 -1.99
N THR A 100 2.73 -3.18 -3.07
CA THR A 100 1.52 -4.01 -3.03
C THR A 100 1.92 -5.47 -3.10
N GLY A 101 1.36 -6.29 -2.21
CA GLY A 101 1.35 -7.73 -2.30
C GLY A 101 2.68 -8.48 -2.18
N PRO A 102 3.76 -7.94 -1.58
CA PRO A 102 5.05 -8.63 -1.61
C PRO A 102 5.01 -10.01 -0.92
N TYR A 103 4.36 -10.12 0.21
CA TYR A 103 4.29 -11.38 0.97
C TYR A 103 3.41 -12.43 0.28
N ASN A 104 2.46 -12.03 -0.57
CA ASN A 104 1.65 -12.98 -1.32
C ASN A 104 2.49 -13.78 -2.31
N HIS A 105 3.45 -13.12 -3.00
CA HIS A 105 4.39 -13.81 -3.89
C HIS A 105 5.24 -14.83 -3.13
N GLN A 106 5.63 -14.52 -1.89
CA GLN A 106 6.37 -15.49 -1.06
C GLN A 106 5.49 -16.65 -0.61
N MET A 107 4.25 -16.39 -0.15
CA MET A 107 3.30 -17.42 0.25
C MET A 107 2.95 -18.37 -0.92
N MET A 108 2.75 -17.81 -2.12
CA MET A 108 2.46 -18.55 -3.35
C MET A 108 3.71 -19.21 -3.95
N LYS A 109 4.88 -19.04 -3.33
CA LYS A 109 6.17 -19.54 -3.84
C LYS A 109 6.41 -19.13 -5.29
N SER A 110 6.12 -17.85 -5.60
CA SER A 110 6.31 -17.32 -6.96
C SER A 110 7.72 -17.60 -7.46
N PRO A 111 7.90 -18.25 -8.63
CA PRO A 111 9.22 -18.59 -9.15
C PRO A 111 10.04 -17.36 -9.55
N THR A 112 9.40 -16.21 -9.72
CA THR A 112 10.06 -14.96 -10.06
C THR A 112 10.59 -14.20 -8.85
N LEU A 113 10.12 -14.51 -7.63
CA LEU A 113 10.58 -13.89 -6.39
C LEU A 113 11.88 -14.54 -5.92
N ARG A 114 12.97 -13.74 -5.90
CA ARG A 114 14.30 -14.20 -5.47
C ARG A 114 14.69 -13.76 -4.06
N VAL A 115 13.90 -12.84 -3.49
CA VAL A 115 14.15 -12.24 -2.17
C VAL A 115 13.37 -12.97 -1.10
N ASP A 116 14.05 -13.38 -0.03
CA ASP A 116 13.39 -13.85 1.19
C ASP A 116 12.89 -12.64 1.99
N LEU A 117 11.60 -12.38 1.91
CA LEU A 117 10.97 -11.21 2.55
C LEU A 117 10.97 -11.29 4.08
N MET A 118 11.14 -12.48 4.66
CA MET A 118 11.29 -12.61 6.12
C MET A 118 12.60 -12.02 6.62
N LYS A 119 13.58 -11.82 5.72
CA LYS A 119 14.86 -11.17 6.01
C LYS A 119 14.88 -9.68 5.66
N VAL A 120 13.80 -9.15 5.08
CA VAL A 120 13.68 -7.73 4.72
C VAL A 120 13.01 -6.98 5.88
N PRO A 121 13.63 -5.93 6.43
CA PRO A 121 13.04 -5.18 7.52
C PRO A 121 11.68 -4.59 7.14
N PHE A 122 10.65 -5.01 7.86
CA PHE A 122 9.29 -4.48 7.78
C PHE A 122 9.19 -3.19 8.60
N ILE A 123 8.56 -2.16 8.05
CA ILE A 123 8.34 -0.88 8.73
C ILE A 123 6.88 -0.74 9.11
N ALA A 124 5.99 -0.85 8.15
CA ALA A 124 4.56 -0.67 8.36
C ALA A 124 3.74 -1.31 7.24
N SER A 125 2.46 -1.51 7.49
CA SER A 125 1.47 -1.84 6.46
C SER A 125 0.27 -0.90 6.52
N VAL A 126 -0.39 -0.74 5.38
CA VAL A 126 -1.68 -0.07 5.26
C VAL A 126 -2.74 -1.12 4.97
N GLN A 127 -3.83 -1.08 5.72
CA GLN A 127 -5.00 -1.91 5.49
C GLN A 127 -5.87 -1.29 4.40
N GLY A 128 -6.64 -2.11 3.69
CA GLY A 128 -7.59 -1.62 2.71
C GLY A 128 -8.31 -2.74 1.99
N VAL A 129 -9.43 -2.39 1.41
CA VAL A 129 -10.23 -3.28 0.57
C VAL A 129 -10.04 -2.97 -0.92
N THR A 130 -10.53 -3.85 -1.76
CA THR A 130 -10.51 -3.73 -3.21
C THR A 130 -11.94 -3.79 -3.71
N VAL A 131 -12.33 -2.84 -4.56
CA VAL A 131 -13.66 -2.77 -5.19
C VAL A 131 -13.58 -3.37 -6.58
N CYS A 132 -14.49 -4.29 -6.86
CA CYS A 132 -14.68 -4.96 -8.13
C CYS A 132 -15.72 -4.22 -8.97
N TYR A 133 -15.46 -4.06 -10.26
CA TYR A 133 -16.39 -3.42 -11.20
C TYR A 133 -16.34 -4.07 -12.57
N ILE A 134 -17.45 -3.97 -13.29
CA ILE A 134 -17.60 -4.53 -14.63
C ILE A 134 -18.28 -3.51 -15.55
N ARG A 135 -18.00 -3.56 -16.84
CA ARG A 135 -18.72 -2.75 -17.82
C ARG A 135 -20.22 -3.03 -17.77
N SER A 136 -20.98 -1.97 -17.79
CA SER A 136 -22.45 -2.03 -17.71
C SER A 136 -23.09 -2.65 -18.96
N ASP A 137 -22.37 -2.62 -20.09
CA ASP A 137 -22.83 -3.11 -21.40
C ASP A 137 -22.49 -4.59 -21.66
N VAL A 138 -21.91 -5.30 -20.71
CA VAL A 138 -21.73 -6.78 -20.82
C VAL A 138 -23.12 -7.43 -20.93
N PRO A 139 -23.40 -8.22 -22.00
CA PRO A 139 -24.72 -8.83 -22.18
C PRO A 139 -25.14 -9.71 -20.99
N PRO A 140 -26.42 -9.71 -20.63
CA PRO A 140 -27.56 -8.96 -21.15
C PRO A 140 -27.69 -7.53 -20.63
N GLY A 141 -26.66 -7.01 -19.99
CA GLY A 141 -26.59 -5.72 -19.33
C GLY A 141 -26.50 -5.86 -17.81
N ILE A 142 -25.51 -5.18 -17.21
CA ILE A 142 -25.22 -5.22 -15.77
C ILE A 142 -25.67 -3.91 -15.14
N LYS A 143 -26.84 -3.90 -14.49
CA LYS A 143 -27.41 -2.71 -13.85
C LYS A 143 -27.20 -2.67 -12.34
N LYS A 144 -26.99 -3.82 -11.72
CA LYS A 144 -26.79 -3.99 -10.28
C LYS A 144 -25.82 -5.15 -10.00
N PRO A 145 -25.22 -5.22 -8.80
CA PRO A 145 -24.23 -6.24 -8.46
C PRO A 145 -24.68 -7.68 -8.70
N THR A 146 -25.96 -7.96 -8.43
CA THR A 146 -26.52 -9.32 -8.57
C THR A 146 -26.68 -9.78 -10.01
N ASP A 147 -26.55 -8.89 -11.01
CA ASP A 147 -26.68 -9.27 -12.41
C ASP A 147 -25.40 -9.99 -12.93
N ILE A 148 -24.30 -9.97 -12.16
CA ILE A 148 -23.04 -10.59 -12.54
C ILE A 148 -23.19 -12.10 -12.91
N VAL A 149 -24.07 -12.83 -12.25
CA VAL A 149 -24.29 -14.27 -12.52
C VAL A 149 -25.08 -14.52 -13.80
N LYS A 150 -25.67 -13.47 -14.39
CA LYS A 150 -26.37 -13.51 -15.68
C LYS A 150 -25.47 -13.09 -16.83
N ALA A 151 -24.29 -12.54 -16.53
CA ALA A 151 -23.36 -12.04 -17.52
C ALA A 151 -22.96 -13.17 -18.50
N GLU A 152 -23.00 -12.87 -19.78
CA GLU A 152 -22.35 -13.72 -20.78
C GLU A 152 -20.83 -13.74 -20.53
N ARG A 153 -20.13 -14.65 -21.24
CA ARG A 153 -18.66 -14.73 -21.11
C ARG A 153 -18.00 -13.41 -21.49
N PHE A 154 -17.14 -12.91 -20.61
CA PHE A 154 -16.42 -11.64 -20.75
C PHE A 154 -14.94 -11.81 -20.39
N ARG A 155 -14.12 -10.82 -20.71
CA ARG A 155 -12.68 -10.80 -20.36
C ARG A 155 -12.47 -10.06 -19.05
N ALA A 156 -11.82 -10.75 -18.10
CA ALA A 156 -11.44 -10.19 -16.81
C ALA A 156 -9.93 -9.88 -16.80
N GLY A 157 -9.58 -8.62 -16.57
CA GLY A 157 -8.19 -8.15 -16.62
C GLY A 157 -7.48 -8.20 -15.28
N GLY A 158 -6.25 -8.71 -15.29
CA GLY A 158 -5.41 -8.87 -14.12
C GLY A 158 -3.95 -8.45 -14.33
N LEU A 159 -3.19 -8.43 -13.25
CA LEU A 159 -1.79 -8.00 -13.23
C LEU A 159 -0.83 -9.18 -13.40
N SER A 160 -1.02 -10.24 -12.61
CA SER A 160 -0.26 -11.49 -12.75
C SER A 160 -1.01 -12.64 -12.08
N PHE A 161 -0.82 -13.85 -12.63
CA PHE A 161 -1.50 -15.06 -12.17
C PHE A 161 -1.31 -15.33 -10.67
N ASP A 162 -0.12 -15.05 -10.15
CA ASP A 162 0.30 -15.28 -8.77
C ASP A 162 0.11 -14.05 -7.84
N SER A 163 -0.51 -12.98 -8.35
CA SER A 163 -0.87 -11.85 -7.50
C SER A 163 -2.09 -12.21 -6.64
N ASN A 164 -2.09 -11.76 -5.38
CA ASN A 164 -3.24 -11.97 -4.51
C ASN A 164 -4.51 -11.26 -5.06
N LYS A 165 -4.34 -10.13 -5.71
CA LYS A 165 -5.43 -9.40 -6.34
C LYS A 165 -6.16 -10.27 -7.36
N ASP A 166 -5.41 -10.87 -8.29
CA ASP A 166 -5.97 -11.71 -9.33
C ASP A 166 -6.50 -13.05 -8.79
N LEU A 167 -5.83 -13.62 -7.79
CA LEU A 167 -6.31 -14.82 -7.10
C LEU A 167 -7.70 -14.59 -6.49
N ARG A 168 -7.91 -13.46 -5.82
CA ARG A 168 -9.18 -13.16 -5.15
C ARG A 168 -10.35 -13.06 -6.11
N PHE A 169 -10.23 -12.30 -7.21
CA PHE A 169 -11.36 -12.20 -8.12
C PHE A 169 -11.63 -13.51 -8.85
N ARG A 170 -10.61 -14.30 -9.18
CA ARG A 170 -10.78 -15.62 -9.79
C ARG A 170 -11.53 -16.56 -8.85
N LEU A 171 -11.13 -16.62 -7.57
CA LEU A 171 -11.85 -17.39 -6.55
C LEU A 171 -13.29 -16.90 -6.36
N ALA A 172 -13.50 -15.58 -6.35
CA ALA A 172 -14.83 -15.00 -6.23
C ALA A 172 -15.74 -15.39 -7.40
N PHE A 173 -15.22 -15.34 -8.64
CA PHE A 173 -15.96 -15.77 -9.83
C PHE A 173 -16.22 -17.27 -9.84
N ASP A 174 -15.27 -18.07 -9.38
CA ASP A 174 -15.47 -19.51 -9.19
C ASP A 174 -16.58 -19.83 -8.18
N VAL A 175 -16.66 -19.06 -7.09
CA VAL A 175 -17.72 -19.20 -6.07
C VAL A 175 -19.08 -18.76 -6.61
N LEU A 176 -19.12 -17.71 -7.43
CA LEU A 176 -20.33 -17.22 -8.09
C LEU A 176 -20.77 -18.06 -9.32
N GLY A 177 -19.89 -18.90 -9.86
CA GLY A 177 -20.14 -19.66 -11.10
C GLY A 177 -20.11 -18.82 -12.37
N VAL A 178 -19.41 -17.69 -12.35
CA VAL A 178 -19.31 -16.74 -13.48
C VAL A 178 -18.34 -17.27 -14.54
N LYS A 179 -18.70 -17.09 -15.82
CA LYS A 179 -17.89 -17.49 -16.98
C LYS A 179 -17.10 -16.31 -17.51
N TYR A 180 -15.77 -16.42 -17.56
CA TYR A 180 -14.90 -15.36 -18.03
C TYR A 180 -13.62 -15.91 -18.69
N ASP A 181 -12.94 -15.06 -19.44
CA ASP A 181 -11.59 -15.31 -19.97
C ASP A 181 -10.61 -14.42 -19.19
N TYR A 182 -9.60 -15.04 -18.59
CA TYR A 182 -8.60 -14.33 -17.83
C TYR A 182 -7.50 -13.76 -18.72
N VAL A 183 -7.37 -12.44 -18.70
CA VAL A 183 -6.32 -11.69 -19.40
C VAL A 183 -5.40 -11.07 -18.37
N THR A 184 -4.11 -11.33 -18.44
CA THR A 184 -3.12 -10.87 -17.46
C THR A 184 -1.93 -10.17 -18.12
N GLY A 185 -1.07 -9.53 -17.31
CA GLY A 185 0.16 -8.89 -17.78
C GLY A 185 0.10 -7.35 -17.79
N TYR A 186 -0.97 -6.76 -17.28
CA TYR A 186 -1.02 -5.30 -17.11
C TYR A 186 0.00 -4.85 -16.04
N ASN A 187 0.78 -3.81 -16.35
CA ASN A 187 1.82 -3.31 -15.44
C ASN A 187 1.27 -2.53 -14.23
N SER A 188 0.03 -2.09 -14.33
CA SER A 188 -0.68 -1.40 -13.26
C SER A 188 -2.19 -1.51 -13.42
N SER A 189 -2.94 -1.20 -12.36
CA SER A 189 -4.40 -1.07 -12.47
C SER A 189 -4.80 0.11 -13.37
N ASN A 190 -3.94 1.11 -13.59
CA ASN A 190 -4.20 2.17 -14.55
C ASN A 190 -4.30 1.62 -15.98
N ASP A 191 -3.36 0.75 -16.36
CA ASP A 191 -3.35 0.16 -17.71
C ASP A 191 -4.58 -0.74 -17.92
N ALA A 192 -4.92 -1.56 -16.91
CA ALA A 192 -6.11 -2.40 -16.96
C ALA A 192 -7.40 -1.56 -17.00
N ARG A 193 -7.47 -0.44 -16.26
CA ARG A 193 -8.61 0.48 -16.31
C ARG A 193 -8.78 1.13 -17.68
N LEU A 194 -7.69 1.55 -18.32
CA LEU A 194 -7.72 2.06 -19.68
C LEU A 194 -8.21 0.99 -20.67
N ALA A 195 -7.82 -0.28 -20.48
CA ALA A 195 -8.34 -1.39 -21.25
C ALA A 195 -9.86 -1.62 -21.04
N VAL A 196 -10.37 -1.42 -19.81
CA VAL A 196 -11.83 -1.41 -19.55
C VAL A 196 -12.51 -0.27 -20.29
N GLN A 197 -11.94 0.94 -20.28
CA GLN A 197 -12.50 2.08 -21.03
C GLN A 197 -12.61 1.81 -22.52
N ARG A 198 -11.60 1.15 -23.10
CA ARG A 198 -11.54 0.76 -24.52
C ARG A 198 -12.32 -0.51 -24.85
N ASN A 199 -12.95 -1.13 -23.87
CA ASN A 199 -13.64 -2.43 -24.02
C ASN A 199 -12.74 -3.59 -24.47
N GLU A 200 -11.43 -3.49 -24.21
CA GLU A 200 -10.48 -4.59 -24.44
C GLU A 200 -10.68 -5.71 -23.41
N ILE A 201 -11.00 -5.33 -22.18
CA ILE A 201 -11.49 -6.18 -21.09
C ILE A 201 -12.74 -5.55 -20.49
N GLN A 202 -13.58 -6.36 -19.84
CA GLN A 202 -14.83 -5.84 -19.29
C GLN A 202 -14.84 -5.73 -17.77
N TYR A 203 -13.97 -6.46 -17.09
CA TYR A 203 -13.85 -6.46 -15.62
C TYR A 203 -12.45 -6.09 -15.16
N HIS A 204 -12.41 -5.32 -14.06
CA HIS A 204 -11.21 -5.09 -13.28
C HIS A 204 -11.58 -4.78 -11.82
N ASP A 205 -10.59 -4.71 -10.94
CA ASP A 205 -10.76 -4.31 -9.55
C ASP A 205 -9.68 -3.32 -9.12
N GLU A 206 -10.01 -2.42 -8.21
CA GLU A 206 -9.06 -1.43 -7.71
C GLU A 206 -9.18 -1.21 -6.21
N ASN A 207 -8.04 -0.85 -5.60
CA ASN A 207 -8.00 -0.43 -4.21
C ASN A 207 -8.59 0.97 -4.04
N ILE A 208 -8.89 1.34 -2.80
CA ILE A 208 -9.56 2.59 -2.42
C ILE A 208 -9.05 3.82 -3.19
N PRO A 209 -7.73 4.13 -3.23
CA PRO A 209 -7.25 5.35 -3.90
C PRO A 209 -7.55 5.39 -5.41
N GLY A 210 -7.41 4.26 -6.10
CA GLY A 210 -7.74 4.17 -7.53
C GLY A 210 -9.23 4.23 -7.79
N TYR A 211 -10.03 3.51 -6.97
CA TYR A 211 -11.48 3.52 -7.11
C TYR A 211 -12.06 4.91 -6.85
N ARG A 212 -11.85 5.49 -5.68
CA ARG A 212 -12.38 6.81 -5.31
C ARG A 212 -11.82 7.95 -6.17
N GLY A 213 -10.50 7.90 -6.45
CA GLY A 213 -9.83 8.96 -7.18
C GLY A 213 -10.12 8.99 -8.68
N VAL A 214 -10.44 7.83 -9.27
CA VAL A 214 -10.54 7.73 -10.73
C VAL A 214 -11.79 6.96 -11.18
N VAL A 215 -11.94 5.69 -10.77
CA VAL A 215 -13.00 4.81 -11.29
C VAL A 215 -14.40 5.39 -11.03
N GLU A 216 -14.64 5.81 -9.81
CA GLU A 216 -15.93 6.37 -9.41
C GLU A 216 -16.33 7.57 -10.26
N GLN A 217 -15.37 8.48 -10.51
CA GLN A 217 -15.64 9.72 -11.24
C GLN A 217 -15.75 9.51 -12.76
N GLN A 218 -14.83 8.70 -13.31
CA GLN A 218 -14.67 8.58 -14.76
C GLN A 218 -15.40 7.41 -15.39
N LEU A 219 -15.77 6.38 -14.61
CA LEU A 219 -16.40 5.17 -15.14
C LEU A 219 -17.77 4.89 -14.51
N VAL A 220 -17.92 5.03 -13.19
CA VAL A 220 -19.20 4.74 -12.52
C VAL A 220 -20.21 5.86 -12.76
N LYS A 221 -19.86 7.11 -12.48
CA LYS A 221 -20.78 8.26 -12.67
C LYS A 221 -21.28 8.39 -14.11
N PRO A 222 -20.44 8.20 -15.15
CA PRO A 222 -20.92 8.18 -16.53
C PRO A 222 -21.69 6.92 -16.92
N GLY A 223 -21.79 5.90 -16.04
CA GLY A 223 -22.51 4.66 -16.31
C GLY A 223 -21.75 3.65 -17.21
N ILE A 224 -20.46 3.86 -17.44
CA ILE A 224 -19.63 2.95 -18.23
C ILE A 224 -19.46 1.60 -17.51
N VAL A 225 -19.29 1.63 -16.20
CA VAL A 225 -19.15 0.43 -15.36
C VAL A 225 -20.16 0.43 -14.22
N THR A 226 -20.52 -0.76 -13.78
CA THR A 226 -21.30 -1.03 -12.58
C THR A 226 -20.35 -1.57 -11.51
N PRO A 227 -20.26 -0.93 -10.32
CA PRO A 227 -19.59 -1.52 -9.18
C PRO A 227 -20.33 -2.77 -8.74
N LEU A 228 -19.58 -3.84 -8.46
CA LEU A 228 -20.15 -5.14 -8.08
C LEU A 228 -20.17 -5.32 -6.57
N TYR A 229 -19.00 -5.30 -5.97
CA TYR A 229 -18.79 -5.50 -4.53
C TYR A 229 -17.38 -5.09 -4.15
N TYR A 230 -17.14 -4.89 -2.88
CA TYR A 230 -15.78 -4.94 -2.35
C TYR A 230 -15.48 -6.32 -1.75
N HIS A 231 -14.24 -6.77 -1.82
CA HIS A 231 -13.82 -8.00 -1.16
C HIS A 231 -13.98 -7.88 0.35
N ASP A 232 -14.59 -8.90 0.97
CA ASP A 232 -14.94 -8.91 2.38
C ASP A 232 -13.81 -8.47 3.30
N LEU A 233 -14.13 -7.65 4.28
CA LEU A 233 -13.26 -7.29 5.39
C LEU A 233 -13.46 -8.29 6.52
N ILE A 234 -12.41 -9.05 6.85
CA ILE A 234 -12.47 -10.13 7.82
C ILE A 234 -11.61 -9.76 9.03
N SER A 235 -12.21 -9.75 10.22
CA SER A 235 -11.49 -9.51 11.45
C SER A 235 -10.66 -10.74 11.89
N PRO A 236 -9.68 -10.59 12.81
CA PRO A 236 -8.83 -11.69 13.24
C PRO A 236 -9.57 -12.90 13.82
N ASP A 237 -10.75 -12.67 14.38
CA ASP A 237 -11.67 -13.72 14.88
C ASP A 237 -12.50 -14.38 13.78
N GLY A 238 -12.28 -14.01 12.51
CA GLY A 238 -12.99 -14.56 11.35
C GLY A 238 -14.35 -13.91 11.06
N ALA A 239 -14.78 -12.93 11.86
CA ALA A 239 -16.05 -12.24 11.63
C ALA A 239 -15.98 -11.29 10.43
N MET A 240 -17.07 -11.26 9.66
CA MET A 240 -17.22 -10.34 8.55
C MET A 240 -17.56 -8.94 9.07
N ARG A 241 -16.91 -7.92 8.50
CA ARG A 241 -17.17 -6.52 8.83
C ARG A 241 -17.47 -5.71 7.58
N LYS A 242 -18.36 -4.72 7.71
CA LYS A 242 -18.53 -3.71 6.67
C LYS A 242 -17.30 -2.82 6.59
N SER A 243 -16.94 -2.46 5.36
CA SER A 243 -15.89 -1.48 5.14
C SER A 243 -16.43 -0.08 5.45
N PRO A 244 -15.76 0.68 6.34
CA PRO A 244 -16.13 2.08 6.57
C PRO A 244 -15.82 2.97 5.36
N ASP A 245 -14.94 2.52 4.45
CA ASP A 245 -14.55 3.27 3.26
C ASP A 245 -15.61 3.23 2.16
N PHE A 246 -16.53 2.23 2.21
CA PHE A 246 -17.57 1.99 1.20
C PHE A 246 -18.90 1.62 1.85
N PRO A 247 -19.51 2.52 2.65
CA PRO A 247 -20.79 2.23 3.32
C PRO A 247 -21.95 2.03 2.32
N GLU A 248 -21.83 2.60 1.11
CA GLU A 248 -22.82 2.52 0.04
C GLU A 248 -22.70 1.26 -0.84
N LEU A 249 -21.59 0.54 -0.77
CA LEU A 249 -21.38 -0.68 -1.55
C LEU A 249 -21.63 -1.92 -0.69
N SER A 250 -22.03 -3.01 -1.35
CA SER A 250 -22.13 -4.33 -0.72
C SER A 250 -20.78 -5.04 -0.73
N SER A 251 -20.57 -5.90 0.26
CA SER A 251 -19.45 -6.85 0.26
C SER A 251 -19.75 -8.03 -0.67
N PHE A 252 -18.72 -8.84 -0.98
CA PHE A 252 -18.89 -10.06 -1.76
C PHE A 252 -19.92 -11.01 -1.13
N THR A 253 -19.84 -11.25 0.17
CA THR A 253 -20.75 -12.13 0.89
C THR A 253 -22.18 -11.61 0.89
N GLU A 254 -22.40 -10.29 1.00
CA GLU A 254 -23.71 -9.68 0.90
C GLU A 254 -24.32 -9.88 -0.49
N VAL A 255 -23.54 -9.65 -1.58
CA VAL A 255 -24.00 -9.86 -2.95
C VAL A 255 -24.30 -11.33 -3.22
N TYR A 256 -23.40 -12.24 -2.76
CA TYR A 256 -23.65 -13.68 -2.88
C TYR A 256 -24.97 -14.09 -2.20
N THR A 257 -25.19 -13.60 -0.98
CA THR A 257 -26.42 -13.89 -0.22
C THR A 257 -27.67 -13.35 -0.91
N GLN A 258 -27.59 -12.18 -1.52
CA GLN A 258 -28.69 -11.62 -2.33
C GLN A 258 -29.01 -12.46 -3.56
N ILE A 259 -27.99 -13.09 -4.18
CA ILE A 259 -28.18 -13.94 -5.37
C ILE A 259 -28.76 -15.32 -5.00
N PHE A 260 -28.19 -15.96 -3.98
CA PHE A 260 -28.44 -17.38 -3.70
C PHE A 260 -29.32 -17.63 -2.47
N GLY A 261 -29.69 -16.60 -1.73
CA GLY A 261 -30.51 -16.70 -0.51
C GLY A 261 -29.80 -17.33 0.70
N LYS A 262 -28.50 -17.58 0.63
CA LYS A 262 -27.69 -18.19 1.68
C LYS A 262 -26.27 -17.70 1.64
N ALA A 263 -25.55 -17.75 2.77
CA ALA A 263 -24.14 -17.42 2.84
C ALA A 263 -23.28 -18.39 2.00
N PRO A 264 -22.17 -17.93 1.39
CA PRO A 264 -21.27 -18.80 0.66
C PRO A 264 -20.56 -19.77 1.61
N THR A 265 -20.31 -21.00 1.12
CA THR A 265 -19.63 -22.06 1.86
C THR A 265 -18.75 -22.89 0.92
N GLY A 266 -17.94 -23.79 1.47
CA GLY A 266 -17.11 -24.73 0.73
C GLY A 266 -15.68 -24.26 0.52
N ILE A 267 -14.84 -25.17 0.02
CA ILE A 267 -13.38 -24.99 -0.03
C ILE A 267 -12.94 -23.76 -0.84
N LYS A 268 -13.62 -23.43 -1.92
CA LYS A 268 -13.31 -22.24 -2.74
C LYS A 268 -13.59 -20.95 -1.98
N TYR A 269 -14.66 -20.90 -1.18
CA TYR A 269 -14.96 -19.73 -0.36
C TYR A 269 -13.99 -19.59 0.82
N GLU A 270 -13.62 -20.69 1.47
CA GLU A 270 -12.59 -20.65 2.51
C GLU A 270 -11.23 -20.18 1.97
N ALA A 271 -10.86 -20.59 0.74
CA ALA A 271 -9.69 -20.07 0.06
C ALA A 271 -9.79 -18.56 -0.22
N LEU A 272 -10.97 -18.08 -0.64
CA LEU A 272 -11.21 -16.65 -0.85
C LEU A 272 -11.10 -15.85 0.46
N LYS A 273 -11.66 -16.37 1.55
CA LYS A 273 -11.52 -15.76 2.88
C LYS A 273 -10.06 -15.64 3.30
N ALA A 274 -9.28 -16.72 3.16
CA ALA A 274 -7.85 -16.70 3.49
C ALA A 274 -7.08 -15.67 2.64
N ALA A 275 -7.36 -15.60 1.34
CA ALA A 275 -6.76 -14.62 0.44
C ALA A 275 -7.17 -13.17 0.80
N ASN A 276 -8.42 -12.95 1.22
CA ASN A 276 -8.90 -11.65 1.69
C ASN A 276 -8.17 -11.22 2.98
N MET A 277 -8.06 -12.10 3.97
CA MET A 277 -7.36 -11.81 5.23
C MET A 277 -5.90 -11.41 5.00
N ALA A 278 -5.20 -12.15 4.14
CA ALA A 278 -3.81 -11.84 3.79
C ALA A 278 -3.69 -10.47 3.09
N SER A 279 -4.60 -10.16 2.16
CA SER A 279 -4.56 -8.95 1.37
C SER A 279 -4.97 -7.70 2.17
N GLN A 280 -6.05 -7.77 2.92
CA GLN A 280 -6.59 -6.60 3.64
C GLN A 280 -5.60 -6.04 4.67
N ASN A 281 -4.85 -6.91 5.36
CA ASN A 281 -3.91 -6.52 6.42
C ASN A 281 -2.58 -6.00 5.87
N MET A 282 -2.21 -6.41 4.64
CA MET A 282 -0.95 -6.07 3.98
C MET A 282 -1.19 -5.52 2.57
N ASN A 283 -2.23 -4.69 2.44
CA ASN A 283 -2.59 -4.09 1.15
C ASN A 283 -1.44 -3.27 0.57
N ARG A 284 -0.77 -2.49 1.42
CA ARG A 284 0.52 -1.85 1.14
C ARG A 284 1.50 -2.16 2.25
N VAL A 285 2.73 -2.38 1.88
CA VAL A 285 3.81 -2.71 2.82
C VAL A 285 4.99 -1.79 2.58
N ALA A 286 5.44 -1.14 3.64
CA ALA A 286 6.68 -0.37 3.64
C ALA A 286 7.83 -1.26 4.12
N LEU A 287 8.84 -1.43 3.28
CA LEU A 287 10.01 -2.28 3.50
C LEU A 287 11.30 -1.46 3.35
N LEU A 288 12.31 -1.82 4.12
CA LEU A 288 13.64 -1.23 3.99
C LEU A 288 14.63 -2.22 3.38
N ARG A 289 15.55 -1.72 2.57
CA ARG A 289 16.67 -2.55 2.08
C ARG A 289 17.38 -3.24 3.25
N PRO A 290 17.58 -4.56 3.23
CA PRO A 290 18.35 -5.24 4.28
C PRO A 290 19.75 -4.65 4.42
N HIS A 291 20.15 -4.32 5.64
CA HIS A 291 21.44 -3.72 5.95
C HIS A 291 22.32 -4.70 6.73
N ARG A 292 23.60 -4.77 6.41
CA ARG A 292 24.55 -5.61 7.17
C ARG A 292 24.81 -5.10 8.60
N ARG A 293 24.47 -3.81 8.92
CA ARG A 293 24.72 -3.23 10.25
C ARG A 293 23.41 -2.97 11.00
N PRO A 294 23.21 -3.51 12.20
CA PRO A 294 21.96 -3.38 12.98
C PRO A 294 21.53 -1.94 13.32
N ARG A 295 22.49 -0.98 13.38
CA ARG A 295 22.22 0.40 13.78
C ARG A 295 21.32 1.18 12.83
N ARG A 296 21.35 0.93 11.51
CA ARG A 296 20.59 1.72 10.52
C ARG A 296 19.14 1.25 10.37
N SER A 297 18.89 -0.04 10.44
CA SER A 297 17.52 -0.58 10.44
C SER A 297 16.72 -0.11 11.67
N ARG A 298 17.38 -0.01 12.85
CA ARG A 298 16.74 0.50 14.07
C ARG A 298 16.32 1.97 13.96
N ARG A 299 17.01 2.81 13.15
CA ARG A 299 16.61 4.21 12.95
C ARG A 299 15.35 4.34 12.11
N CYS A 300 15.16 3.51 11.10
CA CYS A 300 13.93 3.52 10.30
C CYS A 300 12.75 2.88 11.03
N VAL A 301 12.97 1.84 11.84
CA VAL A 301 11.91 1.23 12.67
C VAL A 301 11.34 2.23 13.69
N LYS A 302 12.16 3.21 14.15
CA LYS A 302 11.65 4.31 14.99
C LYS A 302 10.64 5.24 14.29
N LEU A 303 10.44 5.10 12.96
CA LEU A 303 9.39 5.83 12.23
C LEU A 303 8.01 5.18 12.35
N SER A 304 7.90 3.98 12.92
CA SER A 304 6.62 3.29 13.15
C SER A 304 5.55 4.17 13.82
N PRO A 305 5.87 5.01 14.86
CA PRO A 305 4.89 5.95 15.44
C PRO A 305 4.40 7.01 14.45
N CYS A 306 5.23 7.40 13.47
CA CYS A 306 4.85 8.37 12.44
C CYS A 306 3.81 7.79 11.48
N TRP A 307 3.93 6.52 11.12
CA TRP A 307 2.95 5.81 10.29
C TRP A 307 1.60 5.67 10.99
N GLN A 308 1.58 5.42 12.29
CA GLN A 308 0.34 5.38 13.08
C GLN A 308 -0.36 6.74 13.13
N ARG A 309 0.39 7.84 13.22
CA ARG A 309 -0.19 9.20 13.14
C ARG A 309 -0.78 9.52 11.77
N MET A 310 -0.17 9.02 10.68
CA MET A 310 -0.71 9.20 9.32
C MET A 310 -2.00 8.39 9.08
N LYS A 311 -2.16 7.20 9.69
CA LYS A 311 -3.43 6.45 9.66
C LYS A 311 -4.59 7.28 10.22
N ASN A 312 -4.36 7.99 11.32
CA ASN A 312 -5.39 8.83 11.95
C ASN A 312 -5.71 10.09 11.13
N PHE A 313 -4.86 10.48 10.18
CA PHE A 313 -5.09 11.63 9.31
C PHE A 313 -5.96 11.28 8.08
N SER A 314 -5.82 10.07 7.53
CA SER A 314 -6.69 9.59 6.44
C SER A 314 -8.11 9.27 6.91
N ALA A 315 -8.30 8.97 8.20
CA ALA A 315 -9.61 8.69 8.80
C ALA A 315 -10.43 9.93 9.15
N LYS A 316 -9.88 11.16 8.96
CA LYS A 316 -10.54 12.44 9.30
C LYS A 316 -10.94 13.28 8.08
N ARG A 317 -11.00 12.68 6.88
CA ARG A 317 -11.53 13.35 5.68
C ARG A 317 -12.66 12.58 5.05
#